data_cb4b903a25ed74f2f7172bb8f830510d
#
_entry.id   cb4b903a25ed74f2f7172bb8f830510d
#
_cell.length_a   1.000
_cell.length_b   1.000
_cell.length_c   1.000
_cell.angle_alpha   90.00
_cell.angle_beta   90.00
_cell.angle_gamma   90.00
#
_symmetry.space_group_name_H-M   'P 1'
#
loop_
_entity.id
_entity.type
_entity.pdbx_description
1 polymer ?
#
loop_
_entity_poly.entity_id
_entity_poly.type
_entity_poly.pdbx_seq_one_letter_code
_entity_poly.pdbx_strand_id
1 'polypeptide(L)'
;MMRLTFDWDSVGLEDNLVQEGLAKLSQDFPNYDVYYRISASQTGIHAIISPKNMNPPTPVEVDDEDALNYRREMVSFGLEDDWRLKGDEVRILRGLPTSQLWEWKNGKKVGEWVRYHVERK
;
A
#
# COMPACT_ATOMS: atom_id res chain seq x y z
N MET A 1 -9.81 -1.33 13.93
CA MET A 1 -8.89 -0.47 13.12
C MET A 1 -7.85 -1.35 12.44
N MET A 2 -7.49 -1.05 11.23
CA MET A 2 -6.44 -1.76 10.52
C MET A 2 -5.50 -0.78 9.82
N ARG A 3 -4.25 -1.21 9.59
CA ARG A 3 -3.29 -0.41 8.84
C ARG A 3 -3.70 -0.37 7.37
N LEU A 4 -3.60 0.78 6.75
CA LEU A 4 -3.87 0.93 5.32
C LEU A 4 -2.58 0.74 4.55
N THR A 5 -2.40 -0.44 3.98
CA THR A 5 -1.23 -0.84 3.21
C THR A 5 -1.65 -1.37 1.86
N PHE A 6 -0.76 -1.24 0.88
CA PHE A 6 -0.99 -1.70 -0.49
C PHE A 6 0.17 -2.57 -0.95
N ASP A 7 -0.16 -3.62 -1.67
CA ASP A 7 0.81 -4.54 -2.25
C ASP A 7 0.43 -4.76 -3.72
N TRP A 8 1.15 -4.12 -4.62
CA TRP A 8 0.87 -4.13 -6.05
C TRP A 8 1.86 -5.05 -6.76
N ASP A 9 1.40 -6.24 -7.10
CA ASP A 9 2.21 -7.28 -7.71
C ASP A 9 2.39 -7.10 -9.21
N SER A 10 3.53 -7.59 -9.72
CA SER A 10 3.84 -7.65 -11.15
C SER A 10 3.84 -6.29 -11.85
N VAL A 11 4.15 -5.22 -11.12
CA VAL A 11 4.25 -3.86 -11.64
C VAL A 11 5.53 -3.21 -11.15
N GLY A 12 6.12 -2.35 -11.95
CA GLY A 12 7.30 -1.58 -11.60
C GLY A 12 6.98 -0.10 -11.39
N LEU A 13 7.95 0.63 -10.86
CA LEU A 13 7.78 2.06 -10.59
C LEU A 13 7.54 2.87 -11.87
N GLU A 14 8.07 2.41 -13.00
CA GLU A 14 7.88 3.04 -14.31
C GLU A 14 6.51 2.80 -14.92
N ASP A 15 5.71 1.90 -14.35
CA ASP A 15 4.36 1.61 -14.83
C ASP A 15 3.45 2.82 -14.58
N ASN A 16 2.77 3.29 -15.64
CA ASN A 16 1.87 4.44 -15.55
C ASN A 16 0.77 4.22 -14.52
N LEU A 17 0.27 2.99 -14.39
CA LEU A 17 -0.78 2.66 -13.43
C LEU A 17 -0.29 2.83 -11.99
N VAL A 18 0.97 2.46 -11.71
CA VAL A 18 1.59 2.69 -10.40
C VAL A 18 1.70 4.19 -10.11
N GLN A 19 2.16 4.98 -11.06
CA GLN A 19 2.25 6.43 -10.90
C GLN A 19 0.89 7.07 -10.66
N GLU A 20 -0.14 6.63 -11.39
CA GLU A 20 -1.50 7.10 -11.19
C GLU A 20 -2.05 6.67 -9.82
N GLY A 21 -1.74 5.47 -9.37
CA GLY A 21 -2.13 4.97 -8.05
C GLY A 21 -1.50 5.77 -6.91
N LEU A 22 -0.21 6.08 -7.01
CA LEU A 22 0.48 6.91 -6.02
C LEU A 22 -0.08 8.33 -6.00
N ALA A 23 -0.38 8.90 -7.16
CA ALA A 23 -1.02 10.21 -7.27
C ALA A 23 -2.41 10.20 -6.63
N LYS A 24 -3.20 9.14 -6.85
CA LYS A 24 -4.51 8.98 -6.24
C LYS A 24 -4.42 8.96 -4.72
N LEU A 25 -3.47 8.20 -4.16
CA LEU A 25 -3.25 8.18 -2.71
C LEU A 25 -2.92 9.56 -2.17
N SER A 26 -2.04 10.29 -2.87
CA SER A 26 -1.66 11.64 -2.47
C SER A 26 -2.83 12.62 -2.50
N GLN A 27 -3.72 12.50 -3.48
CA GLN A 27 -4.91 13.33 -3.61
C GLN A 27 -5.98 13.01 -2.58
N ASP A 28 -6.20 11.72 -2.30
CA ASP A 28 -7.24 11.29 -1.37
C ASP A 28 -6.82 11.48 0.10
N PHE A 29 -5.51 11.55 0.37
CA PHE A 29 -4.97 11.72 1.73
C PHE A 29 -4.00 12.91 1.79
N PRO A 30 -4.49 14.14 1.56
CA PRO A 30 -3.62 15.32 1.43
C PRO A 30 -2.91 15.72 2.72
N ASN A 31 -3.35 15.23 3.87
CA ASN A 31 -2.75 15.52 5.17
C ASN A 31 -1.70 14.49 5.60
N TYR A 32 -1.37 13.55 4.71
CA TYR A 32 -0.42 12.47 4.97
C TYR A 32 0.63 12.43 3.88
N ASP A 33 1.74 11.75 4.19
CA ASP A 33 2.77 11.46 3.19
C ASP A 33 2.54 10.08 2.60
N VAL A 34 2.81 9.93 1.30
CA VAL A 34 2.76 8.65 0.60
C VAL A 34 4.17 8.14 0.43
N TYR A 35 4.40 6.90 0.78
CA TYR A 35 5.70 6.22 0.61
C TYR A 35 5.52 4.96 -0.20
N TYR A 36 6.54 4.60 -0.95
CA TYR A 36 6.59 3.35 -1.70
C TYR A 36 7.95 2.68 -1.53
N ARG A 37 8.00 1.37 -1.77
CA ARG A 37 9.24 0.60 -1.81
C ARG A 37 9.09 -0.57 -2.79
N ILE A 38 10.23 -1.05 -3.28
CA ILE A 38 10.25 -2.27 -4.10
C ILE A 38 9.97 -3.46 -3.18
N SER A 39 9.06 -4.36 -3.59
CA SER A 39 8.73 -5.54 -2.81
C SER A 39 9.92 -6.52 -2.73
N ALA A 40 9.87 -7.45 -1.76
CA ALA A 40 10.92 -8.45 -1.58
C ALA A 40 11.12 -9.34 -2.81
N SER A 41 10.07 -9.60 -3.57
CA SER A 41 10.15 -10.35 -4.83
C SER A 41 10.82 -9.56 -5.96
N GLN A 42 10.99 -8.23 -5.78
CA GLN A 42 11.51 -7.29 -6.79
C GLN A 42 10.61 -7.15 -8.03
N THR A 43 9.42 -7.72 -8.00
CA THR A 43 8.45 -7.70 -9.09
C THR A 43 7.16 -6.95 -8.74
N GLY A 44 7.20 -6.18 -7.68
CA GLY A 44 6.04 -5.40 -7.24
C GLY A 44 6.43 -4.22 -6.38
N ILE A 45 5.42 -3.48 -5.95
CA ILE A 45 5.56 -2.25 -5.16
C ILE A 45 4.69 -2.35 -3.91
N HIS A 46 5.28 -2.05 -2.75
CA HIS A 46 4.51 -1.76 -1.54
C HIS A 46 4.27 -0.26 -1.46
N ALA A 47 3.07 0.14 -1.05
CA ALA A 47 2.75 1.54 -0.81
C ALA A 47 2.03 1.69 0.53
N ILE A 48 2.29 2.80 1.20
CA ILE A 48 1.63 3.15 2.46
C ILE A 48 1.34 4.65 2.50
N ILE A 49 0.39 5.00 3.36
CA ILE A 49 0.14 6.38 3.75
C ILE A 49 0.62 6.50 5.19
N SER A 50 1.48 7.47 5.44
CA SER A 50 2.09 7.69 6.76
C SER A 50 1.78 9.10 7.28
N PRO A 51 1.65 9.27 8.59
CA PRO A 51 1.62 10.62 9.16
C PRO A 51 2.86 11.41 8.72
N LYS A 52 2.70 12.73 8.53
CA LYS A 52 3.80 13.60 8.12
C LYS A 52 4.90 13.61 9.18
N ASN A 53 6.14 13.71 8.70
CA ASN A 53 7.35 13.78 9.53
C ASN A 53 7.59 12.55 10.41
N MET A 54 7.00 11.41 10.04
CA MET A 54 7.23 10.14 10.72
C MET A 54 8.48 9.44 10.15
N ASN A 55 9.42 9.09 11.00
CA ASN A 55 10.63 8.37 10.60
C ASN A 55 10.95 7.25 11.61
N PRO A 56 10.89 5.97 11.21
CA PRO A 56 10.54 5.49 9.86
C PRO A 56 9.06 5.73 9.50
N PRO A 57 8.73 5.77 8.21
CA PRO A 57 7.33 5.86 7.78
C PRO A 57 6.52 4.71 8.37
N THR A 58 5.33 5.02 8.84
CA THR A 58 4.46 4.05 9.51
C THR A 58 3.05 4.11 8.91
N PRO A 59 2.48 2.98 8.48
CA PRO A 59 1.13 2.97 7.92
C PRO A 59 0.10 3.55 8.90
N VAL A 60 -0.77 4.43 8.42
CA VAL A 60 -1.88 4.93 9.22
C VAL A 60 -2.87 3.81 9.51
N GLU A 61 -3.52 3.88 10.67
CA GLU A 61 -4.62 3.00 11.01
C GLU A 61 -5.94 3.71 10.74
N VAL A 62 -6.84 3.01 10.09
CA VAL A 62 -8.18 3.52 9.78
C VAL A 62 -9.21 2.45 10.15
N ASP A 63 -10.48 2.84 10.17
CA ASP A 63 -11.58 1.91 10.38
C ASP A 63 -11.50 0.75 9.38
N ASP A 64 -11.78 -0.47 9.83
CA ASP A 64 -11.69 -1.68 9.00
C ASP A 64 -12.52 -1.55 7.72
N GLU A 65 -13.74 -1.04 7.83
CA GLU A 65 -14.63 -0.88 6.69
C GLU A 65 -14.07 0.14 5.67
N ASP A 66 -13.56 1.27 6.17
CA ASP A 66 -12.95 2.28 5.31
C ASP A 66 -11.71 1.75 4.59
N ALA A 67 -10.87 1.01 5.29
CA ALA A 67 -9.69 0.41 4.69
C ALA A 67 -10.06 -0.59 3.60
N LEU A 68 -11.02 -1.47 3.86
CA LEU A 68 -11.47 -2.46 2.89
C LEU A 68 -12.12 -1.81 1.68
N ASN A 69 -12.94 -0.77 1.88
CA ASN A 69 -13.57 -0.04 0.80
C ASN A 69 -12.54 0.65 -0.10
N TYR A 70 -11.51 1.27 0.50
CA TYR A 70 -10.46 1.90 -0.28
C TYR A 70 -9.66 0.87 -1.07
N ARG A 71 -9.36 -0.28 -0.48
CA ARG A 71 -8.65 -1.35 -1.18
C ARG A 71 -9.49 -1.95 -2.30
N ARG A 72 -10.83 -2.01 -2.16
CA ARG A 72 -11.72 -2.39 -3.26
C ARG A 72 -11.63 -1.41 -4.43
N GLU A 73 -11.51 -0.12 -4.15
CA GLU A 73 -11.26 0.88 -5.19
C GLU A 73 -9.96 0.60 -5.92
N MET A 74 -8.90 0.23 -5.21
CA MET A 74 -7.60 -0.11 -5.81
C MET A 74 -7.66 -1.40 -6.63
N VAL A 75 -8.47 -2.38 -6.24
CA VAL A 75 -8.73 -3.57 -7.06
C VAL A 75 -9.41 -3.17 -8.37
N SER A 76 -10.43 -2.32 -8.29
CA SER A 76 -11.12 -1.81 -9.48
C SER A 76 -10.21 -0.95 -10.36
N PHE A 77 -9.26 -0.26 -9.75
CA PHE A 77 -8.26 0.54 -10.46
C PHE A 77 -7.24 -0.35 -11.20
N GLY A 78 -7.10 -1.60 -10.79
CA GLY A 78 -6.24 -2.58 -11.44
C GLY A 78 -4.88 -2.82 -10.78
N LEU A 79 -4.66 -2.29 -9.58
CA LEU A 79 -3.39 -2.40 -8.87
C LEU A 79 -3.42 -3.42 -7.74
N GLU A 80 -4.44 -3.40 -6.91
CA GLU A 80 -4.51 -4.27 -5.73
C GLU A 80 -5.04 -5.65 -6.12
N ASP A 81 -4.51 -6.70 -5.46
CA ASP A 81 -4.92 -8.07 -5.67
C ASP A 81 -6.18 -8.39 -4.86
N ASP A 82 -7.22 -8.90 -5.53
CA ASP A 82 -8.47 -9.29 -4.90
C ASP A 82 -8.28 -10.41 -3.85
N TRP A 83 -7.32 -11.31 -4.06
CA TRP A 83 -7.01 -12.37 -3.09
C TRP A 83 -6.53 -11.82 -1.75
N ARG A 84 -5.69 -10.79 -1.78
CA ARG A 84 -5.22 -10.14 -0.56
C ARG A 84 -6.36 -9.47 0.19
N LEU A 85 -7.25 -8.81 -0.54
CA LEU A 85 -8.46 -8.19 0.02
C LEU A 85 -9.36 -9.25 0.69
N LYS A 86 -9.69 -10.32 -0.02
CA LYS A 86 -10.52 -11.41 0.52
C LYS A 86 -9.87 -12.09 1.70
N GLY A 87 -8.56 -12.29 1.66
CA GLY A 87 -7.82 -12.86 2.77
C GLY A 87 -7.94 -12.02 4.03
N ASP A 88 -7.83 -10.71 3.91
CA ASP A 88 -7.97 -9.80 5.05
C ASP A 88 -9.41 -9.73 5.57
N GLU A 89 -10.40 -9.82 4.69
CA GLU A 89 -11.81 -9.91 5.12
C GLU A 89 -12.04 -11.13 6.03
N VAL A 90 -11.47 -12.29 5.66
CA VAL A 90 -11.55 -13.52 6.47
C VAL A 90 -10.79 -13.34 7.79
N ARG A 91 -9.61 -12.73 7.76
CA ARG A 91 -8.79 -12.49 8.97
C ARG A 91 -9.52 -11.59 9.96
N ILE A 92 -10.20 -10.56 9.49
CA ILE A 92 -11.01 -9.69 10.37
C ILE A 92 -12.07 -10.51 11.10
N LEU A 93 -12.78 -11.37 10.40
CA LEU A 93 -13.82 -12.22 11.00
C LEU A 93 -13.24 -13.17 12.05
N ARG A 94 -11.98 -13.55 11.93
CA ARG A 94 -11.29 -14.46 12.85
C ARG A 94 -10.43 -13.75 13.89
N GLY A 95 -10.39 -12.43 13.90
CA GLY A 95 -9.53 -11.66 14.82
C GLY A 95 -8.04 -11.83 14.56
N LEU A 96 -7.65 -12.15 13.34
CA LEU A 96 -6.25 -12.33 12.95
C LEU A 96 -5.64 -11.03 12.40
N PRO A 97 -4.29 -10.88 12.44
CA PRO A 97 -3.63 -9.71 11.86
C PRO A 97 -3.92 -9.55 10.38
N THR A 98 -4.09 -8.29 9.95
CA THR A 98 -4.40 -7.91 8.57
C THR A 98 -3.34 -6.95 8.01
N SER A 99 -3.43 -6.68 6.71
CA SER A 99 -2.63 -5.65 6.03
C SER A 99 -1.12 -5.85 6.18
N GLN A 100 -0.68 -7.09 6.25
CA GLN A 100 0.73 -7.42 6.37
C GLN A 100 1.46 -7.20 5.04
N LEU A 101 2.66 -6.62 5.14
CA LEU A 101 3.59 -6.51 4.03
C LEU A 101 4.83 -7.32 4.36
N TRP A 102 5.20 -8.26 3.50
CA TRP A 102 6.36 -9.11 3.70
C TRP A 102 7.66 -8.33 3.48
N GLU A 103 8.56 -8.35 4.47
CA GLU A 103 9.86 -7.70 4.39
C GLU A 103 10.93 -8.60 3.73
N TRP A 104 10.72 -9.92 3.79
CA TRP A 104 11.62 -10.92 3.23
C TRP A 104 10.84 -11.94 2.42
N LYS A 105 11.38 -12.33 1.28
CA LYS A 105 10.82 -13.40 0.46
C LYS A 105 11.95 -14.10 -0.30
N ASN A 106 12.06 -15.43 -0.13
CA ASN A 106 13.08 -16.23 -0.81
C ASN A 106 14.50 -15.70 -0.60
N GLY A 107 14.82 -15.26 0.62
CA GLY A 107 16.13 -14.72 0.98
C GLY A 107 16.39 -13.30 0.49
N LYS A 108 15.43 -12.65 -0.15
CA LYS A 108 15.54 -11.26 -0.61
C LYS A 108 14.78 -10.31 0.30
N LYS A 109 15.38 -9.16 0.55
CA LYS A 109 14.79 -8.11 1.39
C LYS A 109 14.10 -7.05 0.53
N VAL A 110 13.04 -6.44 1.07
CA VAL A 110 12.40 -5.27 0.47
C VAL A 110 13.38 -4.11 0.30
N GLY A 111 13.10 -3.23 -0.64
CA GLY A 111 13.79 -1.95 -0.78
C GLY A 111 13.46 -0.99 0.37
N GLU A 112 14.13 0.14 0.38
CA GLU A 112 13.86 1.19 1.37
C GLU A 112 12.63 1.99 0.99
N TRP A 113 11.94 2.55 2.00
CA TRP A 113 10.83 3.45 1.77
C TRP A 113 11.32 4.75 1.12
N VAL A 114 10.64 5.14 0.04
CA VAL A 114 10.89 6.38 -0.70
C VAL A 114 9.62 7.21 -0.64
N ARG A 115 9.77 8.49 -0.29
CA ARG A 115 8.66 9.42 -0.27
C ARG A 115 8.23 9.78 -1.69
N TYR A 116 6.93 9.66 -1.95
CA TYR A 116 6.35 10.09 -3.23
C TYR A 116 6.20 11.62 -3.23
N HIS A 117 6.69 12.25 -4.28
CA HIS A 117 6.53 13.69 -4.51
C HIS A 117 5.59 13.91 -5.68
N VAL A 118 4.54 14.69 -5.45
CA VAL A 118 3.66 15.11 -6.54
C VAL A 118 4.40 16.14 -7.38
N GLU A 119 4.52 15.87 -8.68
CA GLU A 119 5.03 16.87 -9.60
C GLU A 119 3.96 17.95 -9.80
N ARG A 120 4.28 19.15 -9.41
CA ARG A 120 3.44 20.32 -9.69
C ARG A 120 3.95 20.98 -10.96
N LYS A 121 3.10 20.96 -11.95
CA LYS A 121 3.38 21.70 -13.18
C LYS A 121 3.00 23.17 -12.98
#